data_cec8f31d432472de6c6a5d1a1bf8233a
#
_entry.id   cec8f31d432472de6c6a5d1a1bf8233a
#
_cell.length_a   1.000
_cell.length_b   1.000
_cell.length_c   1.000
_cell.angle_alpha   90.00
_cell.angle_beta   90.00
_cell.angle_gamma   90.00
#
_symmetry.space_group_name_H-M   'P 1'
#
loop_
_entity.id
_entity.type
_entity.pdbx_description
1 polymer ?
#
loop_
_entity_poly.entity_id
_entity_poly.type
_entity_poly.pdbx_seq_one_letter_code
_entity_poly.pdbx_strand_id
1 'polypeptide(L)'
;TKGVSWNFQGVALQKGMLFLSNHRDIVLDPSLVNVALMDHGREATEIGIGSNLLGSPWVRQLVKLNRCFVVERSGSARERYRHSLDTAAYIQGAIRSGTPVWLAHREGRSKDGRDATAPALIRTLSSNGDVSTWNALKVVPVSISYEWDPCDALKVNELLHLETHGEYQKSAGEDER
;
A
#
# COMPACT_ATOMS: atom_id res chain seq x y z
N THR A 1 -10.20 19.16 -14.25
CA THR A 1 -9.19 18.72 -13.24
C THR A 1 -8.04 19.71 -13.26
N LYS A 2 -7.61 20.17 -12.11
CA LYS A 2 -6.46 21.08 -11.97
C LYS A 2 -5.11 20.36 -12.02
N GLY A 3 -5.09 19.06 -12.35
CA GLY A 3 -3.91 18.22 -12.40
C GLY A 3 -3.57 17.58 -11.05
N VAL A 4 -2.34 17.09 -10.94
CA VAL A 4 -1.77 16.48 -9.75
C VAL A 4 -0.72 17.41 -9.17
N SER A 5 -0.66 17.50 -7.83
CA SER A 5 0.39 18.26 -7.14
C SER A 5 0.96 17.42 -6.01
N TRP A 6 2.24 17.60 -5.71
CA TRP A 6 2.92 16.97 -4.60
C TRP A 6 3.80 17.96 -3.84
N ASN A 7 4.02 17.65 -2.58
CA ASN A 7 4.85 18.47 -1.70
C ASN A 7 5.81 17.58 -0.92
N PHE A 8 7.09 17.80 -1.08
CA PHE A 8 8.19 17.12 -0.37
C PHE A 8 8.86 18.02 0.66
N GLN A 9 8.19 19.07 1.13
CA GLN A 9 8.77 19.99 2.09
C GLN A 9 9.23 19.27 3.36
N GLY A 10 10.51 19.46 3.72
CA GLY A 10 11.12 18.82 4.87
C GLY A 10 11.55 17.36 4.67
N VAL A 11 11.35 16.79 3.47
CA VAL A 11 11.76 15.42 3.16
C VAL A 11 13.07 15.39 2.40
N ALA A 12 14.12 14.86 3.02
CA ALA A 12 15.39 14.58 2.35
C ALA A 12 15.31 13.21 1.67
N LEU A 13 14.96 13.19 0.37
CA LEU A 13 14.86 11.95 -0.41
C LEU A 13 16.22 11.26 -0.53
N GLN A 14 16.32 10.02 -0.08
CA GLN A 14 17.50 9.16 -0.08
C GLN A 14 17.22 7.85 -0.84
N LYS A 15 18.28 7.06 -1.05
CA LYS A 15 18.12 5.67 -1.53
C LYS A 15 17.56 4.78 -0.41
N GLY A 16 16.71 3.84 -0.77
CA GLY A 16 16.14 2.87 0.16
C GLY A 16 15.32 3.54 1.27
N MET A 17 14.11 3.94 0.95
CA MET A 17 13.14 4.55 1.88
C MET A 17 11.82 3.79 1.80
N LEU A 18 11.12 3.70 2.93
CA LEU A 18 9.76 3.17 2.98
C LEU A 18 8.75 4.33 2.90
N PHE A 19 8.00 4.39 1.80
CA PHE A 19 6.87 5.30 1.63
C PHE A 19 5.62 4.62 2.16
N LEU A 20 5.12 5.08 3.31
CA LEU A 20 3.96 4.50 3.99
C LEU A 20 2.78 5.47 3.85
N SER A 21 1.77 5.10 3.06
CA SER A 21 0.64 5.98 2.76
C SER A 21 -0.69 5.50 3.34
N ASN A 22 -1.64 6.43 3.44
CA ASN A 22 -3.04 6.05 3.48
C ASN A 22 -3.40 5.28 2.19
N HIS A 23 -4.56 4.60 2.20
CA HIS A 23 -4.96 3.73 1.09
C HIS A 23 -6.34 4.11 0.57
N ARG A 24 -6.37 4.78 -0.58
CA ARG A 24 -7.58 5.22 -1.28
C ARG A 24 -7.87 4.40 -2.51
N ASP A 25 -6.79 4.09 -3.27
CA ASP A 25 -6.90 3.35 -4.53
C ASP A 25 -5.75 2.36 -4.69
N ILE A 26 -6.04 1.21 -5.32
CA ILE A 26 -5.06 0.12 -5.47
C ILE A 26 -3.97 0.48 -6.48
N VAL A 27 -4.35 1.21 -7.54
CA VAL A 27 -3.48 1.53 -8.67
C VAL A 27 -2.94 2.95 -8.57
N LEU A 28 -3.82 3.93 -8.30
CA LEU A 28 -3.45 5.34 -8.34
C LEU A 28 -2.53 5.74 -7.20
N ASP A 29 -2.75 5.23 -5.97
CA ASP A 29 -1.90 5.60 -4.83
C ASP A 29 -0.41 5.35 -5.10
N PRO A 30 0.05 4.12 -5.40
CA PRO A 30 1.45 3.88 -5.67
C PRO A 30 1.92 4.53 -6.98
N SER A 31 1.05 4.63 -7.99
CA SER A 31 1.41 5.25 -9.26
C SER A 31 1.71 6.73 -9.11
N LEU A 32 0.91 7.47 -8.35
CA LEU A 32 1.12 8.89 -8.10
C LEU A 32 2.38 9.15 -7.26
N VAL A 33 2.64 8.29 -6.26
CA VAL A 33 3.90 8.35 -5.51
C VAL A 33 5.10 8.13 -6.44
N ASN A 34 5.02 7.15 -7.33
CA ASN A 34 6.09 6.87 -8.27
C ASN A 34 6.31 8.00 -9.28
N VAL A 35 5.24 8.60 -9.82
CA VAL A 35 5.35 9.77 -10.70
C VAL A 35 6.03 10.93 -9.95
N ALA A 36 5.60 11.21 -8.71
CA ALA A 36 6.20 12.26 -7.90
C ALA A 36 7.69 12.03 -7.63
N LEU A 37 8.09 10.78 -7.35
CA LEU A 37 9.51 10.42 -7.16
C LEU A 37 10.31 10.58 -8.45
N MET A 38 9.78 10.11 -9.59
CA MET A 38 10.46 10.23 -10.90
C MET A 38 10.65 11.69 -11.31
N ASP A 39 9.68 12.56 -11.05
CA ASP A 39 9.81 14.01 -11.29
C ASP A 39 10.92 14.67 -10.46
N HIS A 40 11.26 14.03 -9.32
CA HIS A 40 12.39 14.46 -8.46
C HIS A 40 13.69 13.69 -8.77
N GLY A 41 13.77 13.02 -9.91
CA GLY A 41 14.95 12.26 -10.34
C GLY A 41 15.25 11.05 -9.45
N ARG A 42 14.21 10.45 -8.85
CA ARG A 42 14.32 9.27 -8.00
C ARG A 42 13.77 8.03 -8.71
N GLU A 43 14.21 6.86 -8.26
CA GLU A 43 13.70 5.59 -8.74
C GLU A 43 12.26 5.35 -8.26
N ALA A 44 11.47 4.65 -9.08
CA ALA A 44 10.17 4.16 -8.69
C ALA A 44 10.29 3.12 -7.58
N THR A 45 9.31 3.11 -6.68
CA THR A 45 9.25 2.17 -5.57
C THR A 45 8.92 0.75 -6.04
N GLU A 46 9.34 -0.25 -5.28
CA GLU A 46 8.66 -1.54 -5.28
C GLU A 46 7.35 -1.44 -4.53
N ILE A 47 6.30 -2.09 -5.05
CA ILE A 47 4.92 -1.94 -4.57
C ILE A 47 4.45 -3.24 -3.92
N GLY A 48 4.06 -3.17 -2.64
CA GLY A 48 3.45 -4.31 -1.95
C GLY A 48 1.98 -4.49 -2.35
N ILE A 49 1.63 -5.63 -2.94
CA ILE A 49 0.26 -5.96 -3.33
C ILE A 49 -0.23 -7.25 -2.66
N GLY A 50 -1.51 -7.29 -2.29
CA GLY A 50 -2.11 -8.48 -1.69
C GLY A 50 -2.24 -9.64 -2.68
N SER A 51 -1.97 -10.86 -2.24
CA SER A 51 -2.10 -12.09 -3.05
C SER A 51 -3.51 -12.31 -3.60
N ASN A 52 -4.54 -11.79 -2.92
CA ASN A 52 -5.93 -11.84 -3.36
C ASN A 52 -6.19 -11.12 -4.70
N LEU A 53 -5.33 -10.18 -5.10
CA LEU A 53 -5.43 -9.47 -6.37
C LEU A 53 -4.85 -10.26 -7.56
N LEU A 54 -4.17 -11.37 -7.31
CA LEU A 54 -3.52 -12.18 -8.35
C LEU A 54 -4.45 -13.22 -9.01
N GLY A 55 -5.76 -13.11 -8.81
CA GLY A 55 -6.74 -14.03 -9.40
C GLY A 55 -6.72 -14.06 -10.92
N SER A 56 -6.51 -12.92 -11.56
CA SER A 56 -6.51 -12.79 -13.00
C SER A 56 -5.10 -12.91 -13.61
N PRO A 57 -4.93 -13.65 -14.73
CA PRO A 57 -3.64 -13.81 -15.41
C PRO A 57 -3.02 -12.47 -15.88
N TRP A 58 -3.83 -11.53 -16.35
CA TRP A 58 -3.34 -10.23 -16.82
C TRP A 58 -2.83 -9.36 -15.65
N VAL A 59 -3.48 -9.43 -14.48
CA VAL A 59 -3.02 -8.73 -13.28
C VAL A 59 -1.64 -9.24 -12.86
N ARG A 60 -1.39 -10.57 -12.95
CA ARG A 60 -0.07 -11.14 -12.67
C ARG A 60 1.03 -10.59 -13.57
N GLN A 61 0.71 -10.35 -14.84
CA GLN A 61 1.68 -9.75 -15.77
C GLN A 61 1.93 -8.27 -15.44
N LEU A 62 0.86 -7.52 -15.17
CA LEU A 62 0.95 -6.11 -14.77
C LEU A 62 1.80 -5.94 -13.50
N VAL A 63 1.59 -6.80 -12.52
CA VAL A 63 2.35 -6.85 -11.26
C VAL A 63 3.85 -7.03 -11.50
N LYS A 64 4.21 -7.98 -12.37
CA LYS A 64 5.63 -8.22 -12.73
C LYS A 64 6.27 -7.01 -13.43
N LEU A 65 5.51 -6.31 -14.28
CA LEU A 65 6.00 -5.14 -15.01
C LEU A 65 6.19 -3.91 -14.10
N ASN A 66 5.43 -3.82 -13.01
CA ASN A 66 5.42 -2.65 -12.12
C ASN A 66 6.28 -2.83 -10.85
N ARG A 67 7.27 -3.71 -10.85
CA ARG A 67 8.15 -3.95 -9.69
C ARG A 67 7.37 -4.27 -8.41
N CYS A 68 6.28 -5.05 -8.53
CA CYS A 68 5.48 -5.41 -7.37
C CYS A 68 6.03 -6.68 -6.69
N PHE A 69 5.95 -6.72 -5.36
CA PHE A 69 6.10 -7.92 -4.57
C PHE A 69 4.78 -8.33 -3.93
N VAL A 70 4.61 -9.61 -3.69
CA VAL A 70 3.35 -10.16 -3.19
C VAL A 70 3.35 -10.19 -1.67
N VAL A 71 2.30 -9.61 -1.07
CA VAL A 71 1.99 -9.75 0.34
C VAL A 71 0.96 -10.87 0.50
N GLU A 72 1.40 -12.02 0.99
CA GLU A 72 0.53 -13.18 1.15
C GLU A 72 -0.47 -12.96 2.30
N ARG A 73 -1.76 -13.18 2.01
CA ARG A 73 -2.87 -12.95 2.94
C ARG A 73 -3.68 -14.19 3.24
N SER A 74 -3.40 -15.29 2.56
CA SER A 74 -4.10 -16.56 2.74
C SER A 74 -3.60 -17.35 3.96
N GLY A 75 -4.38 -18.33 4.38
CA GLY A 75 -4.01 -19.28 5.41
C GLY A 75 -4.51 -18.93 6.83
N SER A 76 -4.13 -19.78 7.78
CA SER A 76 -4.41 -19.64 9.21
C SER A 76 -3.77 -18.38 9.81
N ALA A 77 -4.21 -17.97 10.99
CA ALA A 77 -3.63 -16.81 11.70
C ALA A 77 -2.11 -16.95 11.90
N ARG A 78 -1.62 -18.18 12.16
CA ARG A 78 -0.19 -18.46 12.32
C ARG A 78 0.57 -18.30 11.01
N GLU A 79 0.02 -18.77 9.91
CA GLU A 79 0.61 -18.63 8.56
C GLU A 79 0.64 -17.17 8.14
N ARG A 80 -0.46 -16.42 8.30
CA ARG A 80 -0.49 -14.97 8.02
C ARG A 80 0.53 -14.20 8.84
N TYR A 81 0.73 -14.56 10.12
CA TYR A 81 1.77 -13.94 10.94
C TYR A 81 3.17 -14.23 10.38
N ARG A 82 3.45 -15.49 9.97
CA ARG A 82 4.73 -15.84 9.33
C ARG A 82 4.92 -15.03 8.05
N HIS A 83 3.94 -14.99 7.17
CA HIS A 83 4.00 -14.21 5.92
C HIS A 83 4.23 -12.72 6.16
N SER A 84 3.67 -12.17 7.25
CA SER A 84 3.95 -10.77 7.60
C SER A 84 5.39 -10.54 8.02
N LEU A 85 6.02 -11.50 8.71
CA LEU A 85 7.44 -11.45 9.06
C LEU A 85 8.32 -11.57 7.81
N ASP A 86 8.00 -12.48 6.89
CA ASP A 86 8.71 -12.65 5.62
C ASP A 86 8.63 -11.36 4.78
N THR A 87 7.45 -10.75 4.72
CA THR A 87 7.24 -9.48 4.04
C THR A 87 8.08 -8.35 4.68
N ALA A 88 8.10 -8.26 6.00
CA ALA A 88 8.90 -7.26 6.71
C ALA A 88 10.41 -7.46 6.46
N ALA A 89 10.87 -8.71 6.49
CA ALA A 89 12.27 -9.05 6.18
C ALA A 89 12.65 -8.67 4.74
N TYR A 90 11.75 -8.92 3.79
CA TYR A 90 11.92 -8.50 2.39
C TYR A 90 12.06 -6.98 2.28
N ILE A 91 11.12 -6.22 2.86
CA ILE A 91 11.13 -4.74 2.83
C ILE A 91 12.43 -4.19 3.45
N GLN A 92 12.82 -4.71 4.62
CA GLN A 92 14.06 -4.31 5.28
C GLN A 92 15.29 -4.61 4.39
N GLY A 93 15.30 -5.76 3.70
CA GLY A 93 16.33 -6.13 2.73
C GLY A 93 16.39 -5.18 1.54
N ALA A 94 15.25 -4.89 0.91
CA ALA A 94 15.13 -3.98 -0.22
C ALA A 94 15.65 -2.58 0.15
N ILE A 95 15.24 -2.05 1.30
CA ILE A 95 15.66 -0.73 1.76
C ILE A 95 17.17 -0.69 2.03
N ARG A 96 17.74 -1.73 2.66
CA ARG A 96 19.19 -1.82 2.88
C ARG A 96 19.98 -1.87 1.58
N SER A 97 19.43 -2.50 0.53
CA SER A 97 20.05 -2.51 -0.80
C SER A 97 19.89 -1.19 -1.58
N GLY A 98 19.16 -0.23 -1.03
CA GLY A 98 18.93 1.08 -1.64
C GLY A 98 17.66 1.17 -2.48
N THR A 99 16.83 0.12 -2.52
CA THR A 99 15.57 0.10 -3.26
C THR A 99 14.46 0.75 -2.45
N PRO A 100 13.76 1.77 -3.00
CA PRO A 100 12.60 2.36 -2.31
C PRO A 100 11.40 1.43 -2.37
N VAL A 101 10.58 1.43 -1.32
CA VAL A 101 9.38 0.59 -1.20
C VAL A 101 8.17 1.45 -0.89
N TRP A 102 7.04 1.18 -1.54
CA TRP A 102 5.74 1.72 -1.17
C TRP A 102 4.87 0.65 -0.52
N LEU A 103 4.20 1.03 0.55
CA LEU A 103 3.24 0.18 1.24
C LEU A 103 2.07 1.02 1.78
N ALA A 104 0.86 0.49 1.68
CA ALA A 104 -0.29 1.06 2.35
C ALA A 104 -0.21 0.79 3.87
N HIS A 105 -0.58 1.77 4.70
CA HIS A 105 -0.50 1.69 6.16
C HIS A 105 -1.57 0.79 6.79
N ARG A 106 -2.47 0.27 5.99
CA ARG A 106 -3.57 -0.63 6.41
C ARG A 106 -3.88 -1.65 5.34
N GLU A 107 -4.56 -2.69 5.75
CA GLU A 107 -5.17 -3.64 4.83
C GLU A 107 -6.48 -3.08 4.27
N GLY A 108 -6.64 -3.17 2.95
CA GLY A 108 -7.80 -2.67 2.21
C GLY A 108 -7.89 -1.14 2.14
N ARG A 109 -8.62 -0.68 1.14
CA ARG A 109 -8.86 0.75 0.90
C ARG A 109 -9.78 1.34 1.97
N SER A 110 -9.56 2.60 2.32
CA SER A 110 -10.52 3.36 3.12
C SER A 110 -11.78 3.63 2.28
N LYS A 111 -12.95 3.29 2.83
CA LYS A 111 -14.25 3.47 2.17
C LYS A 111 -15.01 4.67 2.72
N ASP A 112 -14.84 4.92 4.02
CA ASP A 112 -15.52 5.97 4.78
C ASP A 112 -14.67 7.21 5.01
N GLY A 113 -13.49 7.29 4.39
CA GLY A 113 -12.54 8.39 4.57
C GLY A 113 -11.69 8.29 5.83
N ARG A 114 -11.94 7.34 6.73
CA ARG A 114 -11.14 7.16 7.94
C ARG A 114 -9.84 6.44 7.62
N ASP A 115 -8.75 7.07 8.00
CA ASP A 115 -7.40 6.53 7.80
C ASP A 115 -6.80 6.10 9.16
N ALA A 116 -6.97 4.84 9.49
CA ALA A 116 -6.38 4.25 10.69
C ALA A 116 -5.23 3.32 10.29
N THR A 117 -4.05 3.61 10.78
CA THR A 117 -2.87 2.75 10.59
C THR A 117 -3.07 1.42 11.33
N ALA A 118 -2.75 0.30 10.68
CA ALA A 118 -2.79 -1.02 11.30
C ALA A 118 -1.63 -1.18 12.30
N PRO A 119 -1.88 -1.28 13.61
CA PRO A 119 -0.80 -1.39 14.61
C PRO A 119 0.07 -2.64 14.41
N ALA A 120 -0.53 -3.73 13.93
CA ALA A 120 0.18 -4.97 13.64
C ALA A 120 1.24 -4.78 12.55
N LEU A 121 0.94 -3.98 11.51
CA LEU A 121 1.88 -3.65 10.45
C LEU A 121 3.10 -2.92 11.00
N ILE A 122 2.88 -1.88 11.79
CA ILE A 122 3.98 -1.10 12.40
C ILE A 122 4.84 -1.98 13.29
N ARG A 123 4.20 -2.81 14.12
CA ARG A 123 4.91 -3.76 15.00
C ARG A 123 5.77 -4.74 14.20
N THR A 124 5.25 -5.29 13.12
CA THR A 124 5.99 -6.25 12.29
C THR A 124 7.16 -5.59 11.55
N LEU A 125 6.93 -4.42 10.94
CA LEU A 125 7.97 -3.66 10.24
C LEU A 125 9.10 -3.21 11.17
N SER A 126 8.79 -2.89 12.42
CA SER A 126 9.77 -2.47 13.43
C SER A 126 10.35 -3.63 14.26
N SER A 127 10.15 -4.88 13.85
CA SER A 127 10.62 -6.04 14.63
C SER A 127 10.19 -5.96 16.11
N ASN A 128 8.87 -5.80 16.35
CA ASN A 128 8.25 -5.63 17.66
C ASN A 128 8.58 -4.32 18.39
N GLY A 129 8.78 -3.24 17.66
CA GLY A 129 9.01 -1.91 18.25
C GLY A 129 10.48 -1.56 18.46
N ASP A 130 11.38 -2.29 17.81
CA ASP A 130 12.80 -1.94 17.83
C ASP A 130 13.03 -0.62 17.05
N VAL A 131 13.50 0.38 17.79
CA VAL A 131 13.74 1.73 17.26
C VAL A 131 14.83 1.75 16.20
N SER A 132 15.85 0.90 16.34
CA SER A 132 16.95 0.85 15.37
C SER A 132 16.46 0.31 14.02
N THR A 133 15.66 -0.74 14.04
CA THR A 133 15.00 -1.30 12.84
C THR A 133 14.07 -0.27 12.19
N TRP A 134 13.26 0.43 12.98
CA TRP A 134 12.37 1.47 12.48
C TRP A 134 13.13 2.61 11.79
N ASN A 135 14.19 3.10 12.43
CA ASN A 135 15.03 4.16 11.86
C ASN A 135 15.73 3.72 10.57
N ALA A 136 16.14 2.45 10.49
CA ALA A 136 16.77 1.89 9.30
C ALA A 136 15.82 1.84 8.09
N LEU A 137 14.50 1.79 8.30
CA LEU A 137 13.49 1.84 7.24
C LEU A 137 13.36 3.23 6.60
N LYS A 138 13.86 4.29 7.23
CA LYS A 138 13.76 5.67 6.74
C LYS A 138 12.34 6.00 6.28
N VAL A 139 11.37 5.77 7.17
CA VAL A 139 9.95 5.86 6.85
C VAL A 139 9.58 7.29 6.46
N VAL A 140 8.94 7.43 5.32
CA VAL A 140 8.31 8.66 4.84
C VAL A 140 6.81 8.46 4.89
N PRO A 141 6.10 9.10 5.83
CA PRO A 141 4.65 9.10 5.82
C PRO A 141 4.15 9.92 4.62
N VAL A 142 3.22 9.32 3.86
CA VAL A 142 2.62 9.95 2.67
C VAL A 142 1.13 10.08 2.89
N SER A 143 0.60 11.27 2.66
CA SER A 143 -0.84 11.51 2.64
C SER A 143 -1.29 11.76 1.21
N ILE A 144 -2.26 10.97 0.75
CA ILE A 144 -2.85 11.07 -0.58
C ILE A 144 -4.30 11.50 -0.43
N SER A 145 -4.68 12.53 -1.16
CA SER A 145 -6.07 13.01 -1.22
C SER A 145 -6.48 13.22 -2.67
N TYR A 146 -7.74 12.90 -2.94
CA TYR A 146 -8.36 13.09 -4.25
C TYR A 146 -9.48 14.10 -4.12
N GLU A 147 -9.66 14.96 -5.13
CA GLU A 147 -10.82 15.83 -5.22
C GLU A 147 -12.12 15.01 -5.37
N TRP A 148 -12.03 13.94 -6.16
CA TRP A 148 -13.03 12.89 -6.27
C TRP A 148 -12.38 11.57 -5.96
N ASP A 149 -12.87 10.87 -4.94
CA ASP A 149 -12.29 9.60 -4.52
C ASP A 149 -12.47 8.54 -5.64
N PRO A 150 -11.41 7.86 -6.06
CA PRO A 150 -11.53 6.78 -7.04
C PRO A 150 -12.50 5.71 -6.54
N CYS A 151 -13.35 5.21 -7.44
CA CYS A 151 -14.38 4.21 -7.13
C CYS A 151 -15.39 4.67 -6.05
N ASP A 152 -15.65 5.96 -5.92
CA ASP A 152 -16.54 6.54 -4.92
C ASP A 152 -17.91 5.84 -4.87
N ALA A 153 -18.59 5.75 -6.01
CA ALA A 153 -19.90 5.09 -6.10
C ALA A 153 -19.87 3.62 -5.63
N LEU A 154 -18.81 2.86 -5.94
CA LEU A 154 -18.65 1.47 -5.50
C LEU A 154 -18.43 1.39 -3.99
N LYS A 155 -17.63 2.30 -3.42
CA LYS A 155 -17.40 2.38 -1.98
C LYS A 155 -18.66 2.72 -1.20
N VAL A 156 -19.45 3.68 -1.70
CA VAL A 156 -20.74 4.04 -1.12
C VAL A 156 -21.71 2.87 -1.14
N ASN A 157 -21.84 2.19 -2.27
CA ASN A 157 -22.70 1.01 -2.39
C ASN A 157 -22.31 -0.11 -1.42
N GLU A 158 -20.99 -0.34 -1.26
CA GLU A 158 -20.48 -1.33 -0.31
C GLU A 158 -20.83 -0.94 1.14
N LEU A 159 -20.68 0.34 1.51
CA LEU A 159 -21.03 0.83 2.85
C LEU A 159 -22.53 0.72 3.13
N LEU A 160 -23.37 1.13 2.17
CA LEU A 160 -24.83 1.03 2.30
C LEU A 160 -25.28 -0.42 2.45
N HIS A 161 -24.66 -1.34 1.69
CA HIS A 161 -24.98 -2.76 1.79
C HIS A 161 -24.57 -3.35 3.15
N LEU A 162 -23.41 -2.96 3.68
CA LEU A 162 -22.94 -3.35 5.01
C LEU A 162 -23.88 -2.84 6.12
N GLU A 163 -24.36 -1.60 6.01
CA GLU A 163 -25.31 -1.03 6.98
C GLU A 163 -26.66 -1.74 6.97
N THR A 164 -27.13 -2.16 5.78
CA THR A 164 -28.47 -2.76 5.63
C THR A 164 -28.50 -4.26 5.88
N HIS A 165 -27.44 -4.99 5.55
CA HIS A 165 -27.42 -6.48 5.55
C HIS A 165 -26.36 -7.08 6.46
N GLY A 166 -25.48 -6.27 7.06
CA GLY A 166 -24.39 -6.71 7.95
C GLY A 166 -23.23 -7.42 7.27
N GLU A 167 -23.39 -7.84 6.01
CA GLU A 167 -22.33 -8.47 5.21
C GLU A 167 -22.35 -7.94 3.78
N TYR A 168 -21.18 -7.80 3.19
CA TYR A 168 -21.00 -7.46 1.78
C TYR A 168 -20.15 -8.52 1.11
N GLN A 169 -20.73 -9.23 0.14
CA GLN A 169 -20.00 -10.14 -0.73
C GLN A 169 -19.60 -9.38 -1.99
N LYS A 170 -18.30 -9.16 -2.15
CA LYS A 170 -17.78 -8.57 -3.38
C LYS A 170 -18.07 -9.47 -4.57
N SER A 171 -18.60 -8.91 -5.63
CA SER A 171 -18.72 -9.61 -6.90
C SER A 171 -17.32 -9.81 -7.51
N ALA A 172 -17.15 -10.90 -8.25
CA ALA A 172 -15.91 -11.15 -8.98
C ALA A 172 -15.63 -9.97 -9.94
N GLY A 173 -14.48 -9.29 -9.79
CA GLY A 173 -14.08 -8.16 -10.61
C GLY A 173 -14.40 -6.77 -10.08
N GLU A 174 -14.98 -6.62 -8.88
CA GLU A 174 -15.17 -5.28 -8.27
C GLU A 174 -13.87 -4.60 -7.88
N ASP A 175 -12.82 -5.36 -7.59
CA ASP A 175 -11.48 -4.83 -7.33
C ASP A 175 -10.68 -4.57 -8.63
N GLU A 176 -11.22 -4.93 -9.79
CA GLU A 176 -10.57 -4.85 -11.10
C GLU A 176 -11.10 -3.69 -11.98
N ARG A 177 -12.08 -2.92 -11.51
CA ARG A 177 -12.71 -1.81 -12.25
C ARG A 177 -12.21 -0.45 -11.80
#